data_1193ede665edaa461fd53ba2ae17b2d0
#
_entry.id   1193ede665edaa461fd53ba2ae17b2d0
#
_cell.length_a   1.000
_cell.length_b   1.000
_cell.length_c   1.000
_cell.angle_alpha   90.00
_cell.angle_beta   90.00
_cell.angle_gamma   90.00
#
_symmetry.space_group_name_H-M   'P 1'
#
loop_
_entity.id
_entity.type
_entity.pdbx_description
1 polymer ?
#
loop_
_entity_poly.entity_id
_entity_poly.type
_entity_poly.pdbx_seq_one_letter_code
_entity_poly.pdbx_strand_id
1 'polypeptide(L)'
;MTDRPLVLVTGATGAQGGSVARHLLRSGRWAVRAVTRDPRSAAAAALTALGADVVACDLTDPAQVRRSVAGADAAFLVTDYWSLKEREYEVARRTADAVLAAGAGTLVHSSLPEAHHRSGGTLALPHHDGKARLEAELRASGSPVVTVHLSTYYENWPARRLRRQEDGTFAFTLPHGDTPLPAVSVADLGPLVAAVLDAGTALHGDVVKAVGDLLPPAAYAAALTRSLGVPVAYRDVPYETYRKLPLPHARAVADMLEFTRRYPDVTTADVARARALHPGLRTFESWADSAPDRFAHLLR
;
A
#
# COMPACT_ATOMS: atom_id res chain seq x y z
N MET A 1 3.23 -13.75 30.03
CA MET A 1 3.10 -12.57 29.13
C MET A 1 4.31 -12.58 28.24
N THR A 2 4.16 -12.54 26.93
CA THR A 2 5.28 -12.54 26.00
C THR A 2 5.97 -11.19 26.09
N ASP A 3 7.26 -11.19 26.33
CA ASP A 3 8.14 -9.99 26.44
C ASP A 3 8.40 -9.33 25.06
N ARG A 4 7.48 -9.54 24.12
CA ARG A 4 7.59 -9.02 22.74
C ARG A 4 6.81 -7.70 22.61
N PRO A 5 7.43 -6.67 22.00
CA PRO A 5 6.74 -5.41 21.81
C PRO A 5 5.48 -5.59 20.94
N LEU A 6 4.41 -4.89 21.31
CA LEU A 6 3.09 -5.00 20.70
C LEU A 6 2.93 -3.96 19.58
N VAL A 7 2.67 -4.42 18.36
CA VAL A 7 2.32 -3.56 17.24
C VAL A 7 0.82 -3.59 16.97
N LEU A 8 0.17 -2.44 17.04
CA LEU A 8 -1.19 -2.26 16.56
C LEU A 8 -1.18 -2.17 15.04
N VAL A 9 -2.00 -2.96 14.36
CA VAL A 9 -2.15 -2.91 12.90
C VAL A 9 -3.60 -2.62 12.53
N THR A 10 -3.85 -1.44 11.96
CA THR A 10 -5.17 -1.13 11.40
C THR A 10 -5.33 -1.74 10.00
N GLY A 11 -6.57 -1.92 9.55
CA GLY A 11 -6.82 -2.57 8.25
C GLY A 11 -6.19 -3.96 8.12
N ALA A 12 -6.03 -4.67 9.23
CA ALA A 12 -5.28 -5.92 9.32
C ALA A 12 -5.82 -7.07 8.44
N THR A 13 -7.10 -7.04 8.09
CA THR A 13 -7.72 -8.00 7.17
C THR A 13 -7.63 -7.59 5.70
N GLY A 14 -7.10 -6.40 5.40
CA GLY A 14 -6.90 -5.88 4.05
C GLY A 14 -5.53 -6.22 3.46
N ALA A 15 -5.25 -5.71 2.27
CA ALA A 15 -4.02 -6.01 1.54
C ALA A 15 -2.76 -5.52 2.29
N GLN A 16 -2.71 -4.25 2.66
CA GLN A 16 -1.56 -3.63 3.34
C GLN A 16 -1.41 -4.13 4.77
N GLY A 17 -2.41 -3.86 5.62
CA GLY A 17 -2.36 -4.27 7.03
C GLY A 17 -2.21 -5.79 7.21
N GLY A 18 -2.82 -6.57 6.32
CA GLY A 18 -2.66 -8.03 6.33
C GLY A 18 -1.25 -8.49 5.95
N SER A 19 -0.56 -7.80 5.03
CA SER A 19 0.85 -8.04 4.74
C SER A 19 1.71 -7.78 5.97
N VAL A 20 1.51 -6.62 6.60
CA VAL A 20 2.25 -6.21 7.81
C VAL A 20 2.00 -7.20 8.95
N ALA A 21 0.73 -7.46 9.30
CA ALA A 21 0.37 -8.34 10.40
C ALA A 21 0.97 -9.75 10.24
N ARG A 22 0.79 -10.36 9.06
CA ARG A 22 1.34 -11.70 8.80
C ARG A 22 2.85 -11.76 8.88
N HIS A 23 3.56 -10.74 8.37
CA HIS A 23 5.02 -10.73 8.43
C HIS A 23 5.52 -10.58 9.87
N LEU A 24 4.98 -9.62 10.63
CA LEU A 24 5.35 -9.40 12.02
C LEU A 24 5.12 -10.66 12.88
N LEU A 25 3.96 -11.33 12.72
CA LEU A 25 3.66 -12.58 13.42
C LEU A 25 4.65 -13.69 13.08
N ARG A 26 4.93 -13.90 11.77
CA ARG A 26 5.85 -14.96 11.32
C ARG A 26 7.30 -14.72 11.75
N SER A 27 7.70 -13.47 11.92
CA SER A 27 9.04 -13.13 12.41
C SER A 27 9.28 -13.59 13.85
N GLY A 28 8.21 -13.79 14.63
CA GLY A 28 8.25 -14.15 16.05
C GLY A 28 8.78 -13.06 16.98
N ARG A 29 9.20 -11.92 16.44
CA ARG A 29 9.81 -10.80 17.23
C ARG A 29 8.79 -9.85 17.82
N TRP A 30 7.58 -9.79 17.25
CA TRP A 30 6.53 -8.86 17.59
C TRP A 30 5.28 -9.59 18.05
N ALA A 31 4.58 -9.04 19.02
CA ALA A 31 3.17 -9.31 19.23
C ALA A 31 2.34 -8.40 18.31
N VAL A 32 1.22 -8.86 17.79
CA VAL A 32 0.38 -8.09 16.88
C VAL A 32 -1.04 -8.02 17.39
N ARG A 33 -1.54 -6.79 17.57
CA ARG A 33 -2.96 -6.53 17.73
C ARG A 33 -3.55 -6.14 16.36
N ALA A 34 -4.34 -7.04 15.81
CA ALA A 34 -4.94 -6.91 14.49
C ALA A 34 -6.34 -6.28 14.60
N VAL A 35 -6.48 -5.04 14.16
CA VAL A 35 -7.75 -4.29 14.21
C VAL A 35 -8.57 -4.56 12.97
N THR A 36 -9.82 -4.97 13.16
CA THR A 36 -10.79 -5.22 12.08
C THR A 36 -12.22 -4.89 12.50
N ARG A 37 -13.07 -4.53 11.54
CA ARG A 37 -14.52 -4.37 11.78
C ARG A 37 -15.25 -5.70 11.93
N ASP A 38 -14.72 -6.76 11.26
CA ASP A 38 -15.30 -8.10 11.35
C ASP A 38 -14.25 -9.12 11.82
N PRO A 39 -14.21 -9.41 13.15
CA PRO A 39 -13.29 -10.38 13.72
C PRO A 39 -13.65 -11.84 13.37
N ARG A 40 -14.83 -12.08 12.76
CA ARG A 40 -15.29 -13.42 12.35
C ARG A 40 -14.96 -13.73 10.89
N SER A 41 -14.39 -12.77 10.14
CA SER A 41 -13.99 -13.00 8.74
C SER A 41 -12.90 -14.08 8.63
N ALA A 42 -12.84 -14.78 7.51
CA ALA A 42 -11.79 -15.76 7.24
C ALA A 42 -10.38 -15.16 7.35
N ALA A 43 -10.21 -13.90 6.93
CA ALA A 43 -8.94 -13.19 7.06
C ALA A 43 -8.56 -12.94 8.53
N ALA A 44 -9.53 -12.61 9.39
CA ALA A 44 -9.31 -12.44 10.82
C ALA A 44 -8.96 -13.79 11.49
N ALA A 45 -9.69 -14.86 11.16
CA ALA A 45 -9.41 -16.20 11.65
C ALA A 45 -7.99 -16.68 11.27
N ALA A 46 -7.54 -16.38 10.05
CA ALA A 46 -6.18 -16.69 9.63
C ALA A 46 -5.11 -15.93 10.44
N LEU A 47 -5.37 -14.68 10.85
CA LEU A 47 -4.47 -13.93 11.73
C LEU A 47 -4.47 -14.47 13.15
N THR A 48 -5.64 -14.86 13.68
CA THR A 48 -5.75 -15.54 15.00
C THR A 48 -4.96 -16.84 15.00
N ALA A 49 -5.04 -17.64 13.95
CA ALA A 49 -4.27 -18.89 13.81
C ALA A 49 -2.75 -18.65 13.78
N LEU A 50 -2.30 -17.45 13.37
CA LEU A 50 -0.89 -17.03 13.44
C LEU A 50 -0.51 -16.42 14.80
N GLY A 51 -1.45 -16.31 15.74
CA GLY A 51 -1.20 -15.80 17.09
C GLY A 51 -1.47 -14.29 17.27
N ALA A 52 -2.25 -13.66 16.38
CA ALA A 52 -2.66 -12.28 16.57
C ALA A 52 -3.72 -12.14 17.68
N ASP A 53 -3.64 -11.03 18.45
CA ASP A 53 -4.74 -10.49 19.23
C ASP A 53 -5.70 -9.77 18.27
N VAL A 54 -6.75 -10.45 17.80
CA VAL A 54 -7.73 -9.87 16.86
C VAL A 54 -8.80 -9.12 17.62
N VAL A 55 -8.87 -7.80 17.39
CA VAL A 55 -9.78 -6.90 18.10
C VAL A 55 -10.81 -6.31 17.15
N ALA A 56 -12.09 -6.42 17.54
CA ALA A 56 -13.17 -5.70 16.86
C ALA A 56 -13.06 -4.20 17.14
N CYS A 57 -12.86 -3.40 16.08
CA CYS A 57 -12.81 -1.95 16.18
C CYS A 57 -13.23 -1.29 14.89
N ASP A 58 -14.23 -0.42 14.98
CA ASP A 58 -14.54 0.57 13.96
C ASP A 58 -13.73 1.84 14.28
N LEU A 59 -12.83 2.22 13.38
CA LEU A 59 -11.99 3.43 13.53
C LEU A 59 -12.83 4.72 13.56
N THR A 60 -14.10 4.68 13.16
CA THR A 60 -15.01 5.82 13.29
C THR A 60 -15.54 6.02 14.72
N ASP A 61 -15.37 5.03 15.60
CA ASP A 61 -15.74 5.10 17.02
C ASP A 61 -14.51 5.40 17.89
N PRO A 62 -14.40 6.62 18.45
CA PRO A 62 -13.25 7.00 19.26
C PRO A 62 -13.07 6.15 20.54
N ALA A 63 -14.15 5.59 21.10
CA ALA A 63 -14.05 4.76 22.29
C ALA A 63 -13.45 3.39 21.97
N GLN A 64 -13.81 2.81 20.82
CA GLN A 64 -13.20 1.56 20.35
C GLN A 64 -11.72 1.78 20.00
N VAL A 65 -11.37 2.89 19.34
CA VAL A 65 -9.98 3.24 19.04
C VAL A 65 -9.16 3.33 20.33
N ARG A 66 -9.61 4.11 21.34
CA ARG A 66 -8.87 4.23 22.61
C ARG A 66 -8.63 2.90 23.30
N ARG A 67 -9.60 1.98 23.25
CA ARG A 67 -9.41 0.62 23.82
C ARG A 67 -8.40 -0.19 23.02
N SER A 68 -8.44 -0.08 21.69
CA SER A 68 -7.57 -0.88 20.83
C SER A 68 -6.09 -0.47 20.90
N VAL A 69 -5.79 0.81 21.10
CA VAL A 69 -4.40 1.33 21.14
C VAL A 69 -3.70 1.08 22.48
N ALA A 70 -4.44 0.73 23.55
CA ALA A 70 -3.88 0.58 24.88
C ALA A 70 -2.74 -0.45 24.92
N GLY A 71 -1.57 -0.02 25.43
CA GLY A 71 -0.38 -0.86 25.57
C GLY A 71 0.32 -1.21 24.26
N ALA A 72 0.00 -0.54 23.16
CA ALA A 72 0.76 -0.70 21.91
C ALA A 72 2.09 0.05 21.97
N ASP A 73 3.20 -0.64 21.71
CA ASP A 73 4.55 -0.07 21.65
C ASP A 73 4.82 0.63 20.32
N ALA A 74 4.14 0.19 19.26
CA ALA A 74 4.18 0.80 17.93
C ALA A 74 2.86 0.58 17.18
N ALA A 75 2.65 1.28 16.08
CA ALA A 75 1.47 1.09 15.25
C ALA A 75 1.77 1.20 13.75
N PHE A 76 1.04 0.41 12.95
CA PHE A 76 0.89 0.62 11.53
C PHE A 76 -0.53 1.14 11.24
N LEU A 77 -0.62 2.36 10.75
CA LEU A 77 -1.87 3.04 10.45
C LEU A 77 -2.11 3.09 8.94
N VAL A 78 -3.14 2.41 8.51
CA VAL A 78 -3.71 2.50 7.16
C VAL A 78 -5.22 2.68 7.25
N THR A 79 -5.77 3.54 6.41
CA THR A 79 -7.21 3.76 6.26
C THR A 79 -7.65 3.48 4.83
N ASP A 80 -8.93 3.20 4.64
CA ASP A 80 -9.53 2.92 3.35
C ASP A 80 -10.44 4.08 2.91
N TYR A 81 -9.95 4.90 1.99
CA TYR A 81 -10.69 6.02 1.41
C TYR A 81 -12.03 5.57 0.80
N TRP A 82 -12.06 4.41 0.13
CA TRP A 82 -13.27 3.96 -0.55
C TRP A 82 -14.44 3.67 0.40
N SER A 83 -14.13 3.28 1.63
CA SER A 83 -15.12 3.09 2.71
C SER A 83 -15.42 4.39 3.47
N LEU A 84 -14.42 5.24 3.70
CA LEU A 84 -14.53 6.40 4.58
C LEU A 84 -14.84 7.71 3.85
N LYS A 85 -14.48 7.80 2.55
CA LYS A 85 -14.64 9.00 1.72
C LYS A 85 -14.03 10.23 2.40
N GLU A 86 -14.74 11.34 2.42
CA GLU A 86 -14.31 12.62 2.98
C GLU A 86 -13.97 12.54 4.48
N ARG A 87 -14.45 11.51 5.17
CA ARG A 87 -14.16 11.28 6.59
C ARG A 87 -12.80 10.64 6.84
N GLU A 88 -12.09 10.17 5.80
CA GLU A 88 -10.86 9.42 5.95
C GLU A 88 -9.80 10.19 6.73
N TYR A 89 -9.56 11.45 6.38
CA TYR A 89 -8.60 12.31 7.08
C TYR A 89 -8.90 12.41 8.59
N GLU A 90 -10.15 12.75 8.95
CA GLU A 90 -10.53 12.92 10.36
C GLU A 90 -10.41 11.61 11.16
N VAL A 91 -10.78 10.50 10.55
CA VAL A 91 -10.67 9.16 11.17
C VAL A 91 -9.19 8.79 11.36
N ALA A 92 -8.36 8.98 10.34
CA ALA A 92 -6.93 8.69 10.42
C ALA A 92 -6.22 9.58 11.45
N ARG A 93 -6.51 10.89 11.47
CA ARG A 93 -5.95 11.86 12.43
C ARG A 93 -6.27 11.47 13.86
N ARG A 94 -7.55 11.24 14.18
CA ARG A 94 -7.97 10.83 15.54
C ARG A 94 -7.36 9.49 15.96
N THR A 95 -7.18 8.57 15.01
CA THR A 95 -6.52 7.29 15.30
C THR A 95 -5.04 7.50 15.59
N ALA A 96 -4.35 8.34 14.81
CA ALA A 96 -2.96 8.70 15.05
C ALA A 96 -2.77 9.38 16.40
N ASP A 97 -3.62 10.38 16.72
CA ASP A 97 -3.60 11.07 18.01
C ASP A 97 -3.77 10.08 19.20
N ALA A 98 -4.69 9.12 19.07
CA ALA A 98 -4.91 8.10 20.10
C ALA A 98 -3.71 7.16 20.26
N VAL A 99 -3.06 6.75 19.17
CA VAL A 99 -1.84 5.92 19.17
C VAL A 99 -0.71 6.66 19.88
N LEU A 100 -0.48 7.92 19.52
CA LEU A 100 0.59 8.75 20.10
C LEU A 100 0.31 9.05 21.59
N ALA A 101 -0.94 9.37 21.94
CA ALA A 101 -1.34 9.61 23.34
C ALA A 101 -1.25 8.35 24.21
N ALA A 102 -1.33 7.16 23.63
CA ALA A 102 -1.09 5.88 24.32
C ALA A 102 0.40 5.58 24.55
N GLY A 103 1.32 6.41 24.05
CA GLY A 103 2.75 6.29 24.28
C GLY A 103 3.49 5.40 23.26
N ALA A 104 2.88 5.12 22.11
CA ALA A 104 3.57 4.35 21.05
C ALA A 104 4.87 5.06 20.61
N GLY A 105 5.98 4.33 20.67
CA GLY A 105 7.32 4.85 20.34
C GLY A 105 7.55 5.04 18.84
N THR A 106 6.74 4.42 17.98
CA THR A 106 6.79 4.62 16.52
C THR A 106 5.42 4.41 15.90
N LEU A 107 4.99 5.41 15.11
CA LEU A 107 3.82 5.31 14.25
C LEU A 107 4.27 5.19 12.79
N VAL A 108 4.00 4.08 12.14
CA VAL A 108 4.18 3.93 10.69
C VAL A 108 2.87 4.28 10.00
N HIS A 109 2.85 5.40 9.29
CA HIS A 109 1.68 5.89 8.57
C HIS A 109 1.75 5.53 7.08
N SER A 110 0.77 4.77 6.58
CA SER A 110 0.62 4.52 5.15
C SER A 110 -0.02 5.72 4.48
N SER A 111 0.77 6.46 3.71
CA SER A 111 0.38 7.69 3.03
C SER A 111 0.58 7.60 1.51
N LEU A 112 0.36 8.72 0.84
CA LEU A 112 0.52 8.92 -0.59
C LEU A 112 1.01 10.36 -0.82
N PRO A 113 1.74 10.64 -1.94
CA PRO A 113 2.17 12.00 -2.24
C PRO A 113 0.98 12.93 -2.45
N GLU A 114 1.08 14.13 -1.93
CA GLU A 114 0.09 15.18 -2.07
C GLU A 114 -0.08 15.57 -3.55
N ALA A 115 -1.31 15.58 -4.03
CA ALA A 115 -1.60 15.74 -5.45
C ALA A 115 -2.13 17.13 -5.82
N HIS A 116 -3.01 17.69 -5.02
CA HIS A 116 -3.67 18.94 -5.35
C HIS A 116 -2.68 20.10 -5.49
N HIS A 117 -1.86 20.34 -4.48
CA HIS A 117 -0.87 21.42 -4.49
C HIS A 117 0.22 21.19 -5.54
N ARG A 118 0.75 19.96 -5.63
CA ARG A 118 1.80 19.62 -6.62
C ARG A 118 1.33 19.78 -8.06
N SER A 119 0.05 19.57 -8.32
CA SER A 119 -0.55 19.77 -9.65
C SER A 119 -1.00 21.22 -9.91
N GLY A 120 -0.77 22.14 -8.99
CA GLY A 120 -1.30 23.50 -9.09
C GLY A 120 -2.83 23.54 -9.11
N GLY A 121 -3.50 22.60 -8.42
CA GLY A 121 -4.96 22.50 -8.36
C GLY A 121 -5.62 21.85 -9.58
N THR A 122 -4.85 21.37 -10.56
CA THR A 122 -5.39 20.79 -11.80
C THR A 122 -5.88 19.35 -11.64
N LEU A 123 -5.37 18.62 -10.65
CA LEU A 123 -5.80 17.26 -10.33
C LEU A 123 -6.26 17.20 -8.87
N ALA A 124 -7.45 16.67 -8.65
CA ALA A 124 -7.98 16.40 -7.32
C ALA A 124 -7.97 14.89 -7.06
N LEU A 125 -7.13 14.47 -6.15
CA LEU A 125 -7.03 13.08 -5.68
C LEU A 125 -7.33 13.03 -4.18
N PRO A 126 -8.59 13.08 -3.74
CA PRO A 126 -8.93 13.20 -2.32
C PRO A 126 -8.34 12.09 -1.46
N HIS A 127 -8.16 10.88 -2.04
CA HIS A 127 -7.52 9.74 -1.36
C HIS A 127 -5.99 9.90 -1.19
N HIS A 128 -5.35 10.81 -1.93
CA HIS A 128 -3.96 11.23 -1.73
C HIS A 128 -3.90 12.39 -0.73
N ASP A 129 -4.68 13.43 -0.98
CA ASP A 129 -4.55 14.72 -0.32
C ASP A 129 -4.88 14.64 1.19
N GLY A 130 -5.88 13.81 1.56
CA GLY A 130 -6.21 13.57 2.97
C GLY A 130 -5.07 12.89 3.74
N LYS A 131 -4.43 11.90 3.13
CA LYS A 131 -3.29 11.17 3.72
C LYS A 131 -2.05 12.05 3.81
N ALA A 132 -1.73 12.78 2.75
CA ALA A 132 -0.60 13.70 2.69
C ALA A 132 -0.74 14.85 3.70
N ARG A 133 -1.96 15.34 3.90
CA ARG A 133 -2.25 16.35 4.92
C ARG A 133 -1.91 15.84 6.32
N LEU A 134 -2.37 14.62 6.67
CA LEU A 134 -2.04 14.02 7.96
C LEU A 134 -0.54 13.80 8.13
N GLU A 135 0.15 13.34 7.08
CA GLU A 135 1.60 13.19 7.05
C GLU A 135 2.29 14.51 7.39
N ALA A 136 1.92 15.59 6.72
CA ALA A 136 2.51 16.92 6.94
C ALA A 136 2.30 17.39 8.40
N GLU A 137 1.11 17.21 8.96
CA GLU A 137 0.79 17.57 10.34
C GLU A 137 1.61 16.75 11.36
N LEU A 138 1.70 15.42 11.18
CA LEU A 138 2.48 14.55 12.05
C LEU A 138 3.97 14.86 12.02
N ARG A 139 4.53 15.17 10.85
CA ARG A 139 5.94 15.56 10.72
C ARG A 139 6.20 16.92 11.33
N ALA A 140 5.31 17.89 11.09
CA ALA A 140 5.44 19.24 11.64
C ALA A 140 5.37 19.26 13.18
N SER A 141 4.63 18.35 13.79
CA SER A 141 4.52 18.23 15.27
C SER A 141 5.74 17.56 15.92
N GLY A 142 6.71 17.04 15.13
CA GLY A 142 7.82 16.26 15.66
C GLY A 142 7.41 14.91 16.26
N SER A 143 6.24 14.40 15.90
CA SER A 143 5.77 13.09 16.36
C SER A 143 6.73 11.96 15.91
N PRO A 144 6.82 10.84 16.65
CA PRO A 144 7.63 9.69 16.30
C PRO A 144 6.99 8.91 15.14
N VAL A 145 6.95 9.53 13.96
CA VAL A 145 6.30 8.98 12.77
C VAL A 145 7.29 8.64 11.68
N VAL A 146 7.07 7.51 11.01
CA VAL A 146 7.67 7.19 9.72
C VAL A 146 6.53 7.05 8.71
N THR A 147 6.62 7.75 7.59
CA THR A 147 5.61 7.63 6.53
C THR A 147 6.07 6.64 5.49
N VAL A 148 5.14 5.79 5.02
CA VAL A 148 5.38 4.88 3.91
C VAL A 148 4.47 5.25 2.75
N HIS A 149 5.06 5.66 1.62
CA HIS A 149 4.34 5.86 0.36
C HIS A 149 4.36 4.57 -0.44
N LEU A 150 3.19 3.99 -0.66
CA LEU A 150 3.06 2.72 -1.37
C LEU A 150 2.79 2.96 -2.85
N SER A 151 3.65 2.40 -3.70
CA SER A 151 3.51 2.44 -5.15
C SER A 151 2.36 1.56 -5.66
N THR A 152 2.11 1.57 -6.96
CA THR A 152 1.13 0.69 -7.61
C THR A 152 1.41 -0.79 -7.29
N TYR A 153 0.36 -1.57 -6.98
CA TYR A 153 0.54 -2.99 -6.63
C TYR A 153 0.72 -3.87 -7.86
N TYR A 154 1.71 -4.77 -7.82
CA TYR A 154 1.85 -5.85 -8.80
C TYR A 154 0.58 -6.69 -8.91
N GLU A 155 -0.12 -6.92 -7.81
CA GLU A 155 -1.36 -7.67 -7.70
C GLU A 155 -2.52 -7.08 -8.52
N ASN A 156 -2.40 -5.81 -8.96
CA ASN A 156 -3.40 -5.20 -9.83
C ASN A 156 -3.33 -5.70 -11.28
N TRP A 157 -2.19 -6.28 -11.73
CA TRP A 157 -2.05 -6.73 -13.12
C TRP A 157 -2.99 -7.89 -13.45
N PRO A 158 -2.93 -9.06 -12.76
CA PRO A 158 -3.85 -10.16 -13.07
C PRO A 158 -5.32 -9.81 -12.80
N ALA A 159 -5.60 -9.06 -11.73
CA ALA A 159 -6.96 -8.83 -11.30
C ALA A 159 -7.70 -7.74 -12.10
N ARG A 160 -6.99 -6.70 -12.55
CA ARG A 160 -7.64 -5.49 -13.04
C ARG A 160 -7.15 -4.97 -14.38
N ARG A 161 -5.94 -5.31 -14.82
CA ARG A 161 -5.29 -4.67 -15.97
C ARG A 161 -5.20 -5.58 -17.19
N LEU A 162 -4.78 -6.83 -17.01
CA LEU A 162 -4.56 -7.77 -18.11
C LEU A 162 -5.88 -8.26 -18.70
N ARG A 163 -5.99 -8.23 -20.04
CA ARG A 163 -7.17 -8.70 -20.78
C ARG A 163 -6.75 -9.55 -21.94
N ARG A 164 -7.44 -10.70 -22.15
CA ARG A 164 -7.28 -11.55 -23.31
C ARG A 164 -7.86 -10.85 -24.54
N GLN A 165 -7.16 -10.95 -25.65
CA GLN A 165 -7.58 -10.43 -26.95
C GLN A 165 -8.22 -11.55 -27.78
N GLU A 166 -8.90 -11.21 -28.87
CA GLU A 166 -9.57 -12.15 -29.77
C GLU A 166 -8.57 -13.11 -30.45
N ASP A 167 -7.35 -12.67 -30.72
CA ASP A 167 -6.26 -13.46 -31.29
C ASP A 167 -5.53 -14.36 -30.27
N GLY A 168 -6.03 -14.42 -29.03
CA GLY A 168 -5.44 -15.23 -27.94
C GLY A 168 -4.28 -14.59 -27.21
N THR A 169 -3.77 -13.44 -27.69
CA THR A 169 -2.76 -12.65 -26.97
C THR A 169 -3.35 -11.91 -25.77
N PHE A 170 -2.51 -11.23 -25.00
CA PHE A 170 -2.94 -10.39 -23.89
C PHE A 170 -2.53 -8.94 -24.08
N ALA A 171 -3.31 -8.04 -23.53
CA ALA A 171 -2.94 -6.64 -23.46
C ALA A 171 -3.40 -6.02 -22.14
N PHE A 172 -2.69 -4.97 -21.72
CA PHE A 172 -3.19 -4.03 -20.73
C PHE A 172 -3.11 -2.60 -21.26
N THR A 173 -4.04 -1.79 -20.80
CA THR A 173 -4.22 -0.42 -21.30
C THR A 173 -4.07 0.55 -20.14
N LEU A 174 -3.17 1.55 -20.28
CA LEU A 174 -3.00 2.64 -19.31
C LEU A 174 -2.78 3.96 -20.05
N PRO A 175 -3.18 5.10 -19.50
CA PRO A 175 -2.87 6.44 -20.02
C PRO A 175 -1.55 6.94 -19.41
N HIS A 176 -0.43 6.28 -19.71
CA HIS A 176 0.83 6.54 -19.00
C HIS A 176 2.03 6.81 -19.92
N GLY A 177 1.88 6.61 -21.24
CA GLY A 177 2.97 6.72 -22.18
C GLY A 177 4.16 5.83 -21.81
N ASP A 178 5.37 6.33 -22.03
CA ASP A 178 6.62 5.66 -21.70
C ASP A 178 7.20 6.11 -20.33
N THR A 179 6.48 6.94 -19.58
CA THR A 179 6.94 7.39 -18.25
C THR A 179 7.09 6.18 -17.31
N PRO A 180 8.22 6.04 -16.58
CA PRO A 180 8.36 4.97 -15.62
C PRO A 180 7.25 4.99 -14.56
N LEU A 181 6.61 3.84 -14.37
CA LEU A 181 5.54 3.63 -13.39
C LEU A 181 6.11 2.91 -12.17
N PRO A 182 6.10 3.52 -10.97
CA PRO A 182 6.56 2.84 -9.78
C PRO A 182 5.55 1.76 -9.36
N ALA A 183 6.06 0.57 -9.05
CA ALA A 183 5.23 -0.54 -8.61
C ALA A 183 5.93 -1.45 -7.59
N VAL A 184 5.15 -2.17 -6.79
CA VAL A 184 5.64 -3.06 -5.72
C VAL A 184 4.64 -4.19 -5.46
N SER A 185 5.11 -5.34 -4.98
CA SER A 185 4.20 -6.32 -4.40
C SER A 185 3.71 -5.86 -3.03
N VAL A 186 2.41 -5.89 -2.80
CA VAL A 186 1.86 -5.56 -1.48
C VAL A 186 2.35 -6.52 -0.39
N ALA A 187 2.75 -7.73 -0.76
CA ALA A 187 3.31 -8.69 0.19
C ALA A 187 4.71 -8.30 0.70
N ASP A 188 5.43 -7.43 0.00
CA ASP A 188 6.74 -6.91 0.43
C ASP A 188 6.61 -5.72 1.40
N LEU A 189 5.40 -5.18 1.57
CA LEU A 189 5.16 -4.12 2.54
C LEU A 189 5.41 -4.58 3.99
N GLY A 190 5.03 -5.82 4.32
CA GLY A 190 5.25 -6.37 5.66
C GLY A 190 6.73 -6.36 6.09
N PRO A 191 7.63 -6.98 5.32
CA PRO A 191 9.07 -6.91 5.56
C PRO A 191 9.62 -5.48 5.64
N LEU A 192 9.18 -4.60 4.75
CA LEU A 192 9.62 -3.21 4.73
C LEU A 192 9.19 -2.46 6.01
N VAL A 193 7.95 -2.62 6.44
CA VAL A 193 7.46 -2.03 7.70
C VAL A 193 8.18 -2.62 8.91
N ALA A 194 8.49 -3.91 8.90
CA ALA A 194 9.28 -4.53 9.96
C ALA A 194 10.68 -3.90 10.05
N ALA A 195 11.34 -3.68 8.91
CA ALA A 195 12.64 -2.99 8.88
C ALA A 195 12.56 -1.53 9.37
N VAL A 196 11.46 -0.83 9.08
CA VAL A 196 11.19 0.52 9.61
C VAL A 196 11.04 0.49 11.13
N LEU A 197 10.28 -0.48 11.66
CA LEU A 197 10.10 -0.64 13.11
C LEU A 197 11.41 -1.01 13.82
N ASP A 198 12.24 -1.86 13.18
CA ASP A 198 13.56 -2.24 13.70
C ASP A 198 14.56 -1.06 13.72
N ALA A 199 14.48 -0.15 12.76
CA ALA A 199 15.31 1.05 12.73
C ALA A 199 14.94 2.04 13.85
N GLY A 200 13.76 1.94 14.42
CA GLY A 200 13.30 2.75 15.54
C GLY A 200 13.38 4.26 15.25
N THR A 201 13.98 5.01 16.18
CA THR A 201 14.05 6.48 16.09
C THR A 201 14.90 6.99 14.92
N ALA A 202 15.76 6.16 14.33
CA ALA A 202 16.65 6.57 13.25
C ALA A 202 15.92 7.01 11.97
N LEU A 203 14.67 6.58 11.79
CA LEU A 203 13.85 6.94 10.64
C LEU A 203 12.69 7.91 10.97
N HIS A 204 12.57 8.39 12.23
CA HIS A 204 11.50 9.32 12.56
C HIS A 204 11.58 10.59 11.70
N GLY A 205 10.43 10.99 11.16
CA GLY A 205 10.31 12.12 10.22
C GLY A 205 10.58 11.76 8.77
N ASP A 206 11.05 10.54 8.48
CA ASP A 206 11.34 10.10 7.11
C ASP A 206 10.09 9.68 6.35
N VAL A 207 10.21 9.79 5.01
CA VAL A 207 9.32 9.14 4.05
C VAL A 207 10.06 8.00 3.39
N VAL A 208 9.55 6.79 3.55
CA VAL A 208 10.04 5.57 2.89
C VAL A 208 9.12 5.24 1.73
N LYS A 209 9.65 5.21 0.52
CA LYS A 209 8.86 4.80 -0.66
C LYS A 209 8.96 3.30 -0.84
N ALA A 210 7.82 2.62 -0.71
CA ALA A 210 7.71 1.19 -0.96
C ALA A 210 7.59 0.97 -2.49
N VAL A 211 8.73 0.74 -3.13
CA VAL A 211 8.85 0.57 -4.57
C VAL A 211 9.81 -0.58 -4.88
N GLY A 212 9.33 -1.60 -5.62
CA GLY A 212 10.11 -2.74 -6.08
C GLY A 212 10.78 -2.48 -7.43
N ASP A 213 10.01 -1.92 -8.36
CA ASP A 213 10.47 -1.51 -9.68
C ASP A 213 9.95 -0.14 -10.08
N LEU A 214 10.74 0.54 -10.91
CA LEU A 214 10.40 1.79 -11.58
C LEU A 214 10.67 1.60 -13.08
N LEU A 215 9.68 1.08 -13.80
CA LEU A 215 9.81 0.66 -15.19
C LEU A 215 8.78 1.34 -16.09
N PRO A 216 9.09 1.61 -17.37
CA PRO A 216 8.06 2.02 -18.32
C PRO A 216 7.05 0.87 -18.53
N PRO A 217 5.77 1.18 -18.82
CA PRO A 217 4.73 0.15 -18.96
C PRO A 217 5.06 -0.95 -19.98
N ALA A 218 5.78 -0.62 -21.06
CA ALA A 218 6.21 -1.61 -22.04
C ALA A 218 7.17 -2.66 -21.43
N ALA A 219 8.00 -2.29 -20.45
CA ALA A 219 8.88 -3.24 -19.78
C ALA A 219 8.10 -4.21 -18.88
N TYR A 220 7.02 -3.75 -18.24
CA TYR A 220 6.10 -4.65 -17.54
C TYR A 220 5.42 -5.65 -18.49
N ALA A 221 5.01 -5.21 -19.69
CA ALA A 221 4.47 -6.10 -20.72
C ALA A 221 5.50 -7.17 -21.14
N ALA A 222 6.75 -6.76 -21.37
CA ALA A 222 7.83 -7.68 -21.73
C ALA A 222 8.11 -8.71 -20.62
N ALA A 223 8.12 -8.30 -19.35
CA ALA A 223 8.27 -9.20 -18.22
C ALA A 223 7.11 -10.21 -18.15
N LEU A 224 5.86 -9.76 -18.32
CA LEU A 224 4.71 -10.67 -18.37
C LEU A 224 4.80 -11.65 -19.55
N THR A 225 5.26 -11.21 -20.72
CA THR A 225 5.45 -12.10 -21.86
C THR A 225 6.43 -13.22 -21.54
N ARG A 226 7.54 -12.92 -20.86
CA ARG A 226 8.51 -13.95 -20.44
C ARG A 226 7.93 -14.91 -19.41
N SER A 227 7.30 -14.35 -18.36
CA SER A 227 6.73 -15.16 -17.25
C SER A 227 5.56 -16.04 -17.67
N LEU A 228 4.71 -15.57 -18.60
CA LEU A 228 3.48 -16.29 -19.00
C LEU A 228 3.69 -17.17 -20.24
N GLY A 229 4.76 -16.96 -20.99
CA GLY A 229 5.01 -17.67 -22.24
C GLY A 229 4.04 -17.32 -23.38
N VAL A 230 3.28 -16.24 -23.24
CA VAL A 230 2.32 -15.73 -24.23
C VAL A 230 2.54 -14.24 -24.47
N PRO A 231 2.32 -13.72 -25.70
CA PRO A 231 2.50 -12.31 -25.97
C PRO A 231 1.60 -11.42 -25.12
N VAL A 232 2.20 -10.43 -24.46
CA VAL A 232 1.49 -9.39 -23.72
C VAL A 232 1.89 -8.03 -24.27
N ALA A 233 0.92 -7.23 -24.70
CA ALA A 233 1.13 -5.90 -25.22
C ALA A 233 0.74 -4.82 -24.19
N TYR A 234 1.49 -3.74 -24.16
CA TYR A 234 1.05 -2.49 -23.55
C TYR A 234 0.36 -1.64 -24.61
N ARG A 235 -0.81 -1.09 -24.27
CA ARG A 235 -1.55 -0.14 -25.10
C ARG A 235 -1.66 1.18 -24.37
N ASP A 236 -0.95 2.19 -24.84
CA ASP A 236 -1.16 3.55 -24.39
C ASP A 236 -2.46 4.10 -24.98
N VAL A 237 -3.20 4.83 -24.17
CA VAL A 237 -4.43 5.52 -24.60
C VAL A 237 -4.46 6.93 -24.03
N PRO A 238 -5.09 7.89 -24.72
CA PRO A 238 -5.25 9.23 -24.16
C PRO A 238 -5.96 9.20 -22.81
N TYR A 239 -5.52 10.05 -21.89
CA TYR A 239 -6.09 10.20 -20.55
C TYR A 239 -7.64 10.36 -20.58
N GLU A 240 -8.17 11.22 -21.43
CA GLU A 240 -9.61 11.43 -21.56
C GLU A 240 -10.36 10.20 -22.09
N THR A 241 -9.70 9.34 -22.86
CA THR A 241 -10.27 8.07 -23.31
C THR A 241 -10.36 7.08 -22.17
N TYR A 242 -9.28 6.94 -21.38
CA TYR A 242 -9.24 6.01 -20.25
C TYR A 242 -10.31 6.34 -19.19
N ARG A 243 -10.53 7.63 -18.89
CA ARG A 243 -11.52 8.08 -17.92
C ARG A 243 -12.96 7.66 -18.24
N LYS A 244 -13.26 7.40 -19.52
CA LYS A 244 -14.57 7.01 -20.04
C LYS A 244 -14.75 5.51 -20.18
N LEU A 245 -13.70 4.71 -19.91
CA LEU A 245 -13.81 3.26 -20.01
C LEU A 245 -14.81 2.71 -18.99
N PRO A 246 -15.57 1.66 -19.34
CA PRO A 246 -16.53 1.02 -18.45
C PRO A 246 -15.81 0.13 -17.41
N LEU A 247 -14.86 0.72 -16.69
CA LEU A 247 -14.07 0.06 -15.65
C LEU A 247 -14.42 0.65 -14.29
N PRO A 248 -14.45 -0.15 -13.22
CA PRO A 248 -14.62 0.37 -11.86
C PRO A 248 -13.57 1.45 -11.55
N HIS A 249 -14.03 2.61 -11.12
CA HIS A 249 -13.19 3.75 -10.74
C HIS A 249 -12.27 4.28 -11.87
N ALA A 250 -12.62 4.07 -13.15
CA ALA A 250 -11.78 4.46 -14.29
C ALA A 250 -11.28 5.91 -14.20
N ARG A 251 -12.15 6.85 -13.82
CA ARG A 251 -11.81 8.26 -13.65
C ARG A 251 -10.72 8.44 -12.58
N ALA A 252 -10.93 7.92 -11.39
CA ALA A 252 -9.97 8.07 -10.27
C ALA A 252 -8.63 7.41 -10.57
N VAL A 253 -8.65 6.25 -11.27
CA VAL A 253 -7.44 5.55 -11.72
C VAL A 253 -6.70 6.36 -12.78
N ALA A 254 -7.44 6.95 -13.74
CA ALA A 254 -6.84 7.82 -14.76
C ALA A 254 -6.19 9.06 -14.12
N ASP A 255 -6.89 9.73 -13.21
CA ASP A 255 -6.40 10.92 -12.52
C ASP A 255 -5.13 10.61 -11.71
N MET A 256 -5.08 9.45 -11.03
CA MET A 256 -3.90 8.97 -10.32
C MET A 256 -2.71 8.67 -11.26
N LEU A 257 -2.96 7.98 -12.38
CA LEU A 257 -1.93 7.66 -13.36
C LEU A 257 -1.40 8.93 -14.05
N GLU A 258 -2.29 9.87 -14.38
CA GLU A 258 -1.90 11.17 -14.93
C GLU A 258 -1.07 11.98 -13.94
N PHE A 259 -1.42 11.96 -12.65
CA PHE A 259 -0.62 12.58 -11.60
C PHE A 259 0.78 11.96 -11.54
N THR A 260 0.87 10.62 -11.46
CA THR A 260 2.15 9.92 -11.41
C THR A 260 3.00 10.18 -12.65
N ARG A 261 2.39 10.27 -13.84
CA ARG A 261 3.05 10.56 -15.10
C ARG A 261 3.61 11.98 -15.17
N ARG A 262 2.82 12.98 -14.76
CA ARG A 262 3.18 14.40 -14.88
C ARG A 262 4.05 14.91 -13.74
N TYR A 263 3.92 14.31 -12.57
CA TYR A 263 4.59 14.73 -11.34
C TYR A 263 5.33 13.57 -10.67
N PRO A 264 6.26 12.91 -11.40
CA PRO A 264 6.98 11.77 -10.85
C PRO A 264 7.76 12.20 -9.60
N ASP A 265 7.67 11.39 -8.56
CA ASP A 265 8.33 11.64 -7.28
C ASP A 265 9.19 10.45 -6.84
N VAL A 266 9.09 9.31 -7.52
CA VAL A 266 9.89 8.12 -7.25
C VAL A 266 11.09 8.08 -8.18
N THR A 267 12.25 7.79 -7.62
CA THR A 267 13.54 7.73 -8.31
C THR A 267 14.20 6.35 -8.15
N THR A 268 15.26 6.10 -8.90
CA THR A 268 16.08 4.90 -8.73
C THR A 268 16.75 4.82 -7.36
N ALA A 269 17.04 5.98 -6.74
CA ALA A 269 17.56 6.02 -5.37
C ALA A 269 16.53 5.53 -4.36
N ASP A 270 15.24 5.79 -4.57
CA ASP A 270 14.16 5.26 -3.72
C ASP A 270 14.07 3.73 -3.84
N VAL A 271 14.21 3.18 -5.05
CA VAL A 271 14.28 1.73 -5.26
C VAL A 271 15.47 1.12 -4.52
N ALA A 272 16.64 1.75 -4.62
CA ALA A 272 17.85 1.29 -3.91
C ALA A 272 17.66 1.34 -2.38
N ARG A 273 17.05 2.42 -1.86
CA ARG A 273 16.73 2.55 -0.43
C ARG A 273 15.74 1.48 0.04
N ALA A 274 14.68 1.22 -0.73
CA ALA A 274 13.71 0.18 -0.40
C ALA A 274 14.37 -1.21 -0.36
N ARG A 275 15.27 -1.51 -1.31
CA ARG A 275 16.07 -2.75 -1.32
C ARG A 275 17.07 -2.84 -0.17
N ALA A 276 17.67 -1.73 0.26
CA ALA A 276 18.53 -1.70 1.43
C ALA A 276 17.77 -2.02 2.72
N LEU A 277 16.54 -1.52 2.86
CA LEU A 277 15.65 -1.85 3.99
C LEU A 277 15.10 -3.27 3.92
N HIS A 278 14.82 -3.76 2.71
CA HIS A 278 14.30 -5.12 2.48
C HIS A 278 15.06 -5.79 1.33
N PRO A 279 16.21 -6.49 1.62
CA PRO A 279 17.00 -7.14 0.57
C PRO A 279 16.24 -8.19 -0.26
N GLY A 280 15.18 -8.78 0.29
CA GLY A 280 14.29 -9.71 -0.40
C GLY A 280 13.20 -9.05 -1.25
N LEU A 281 13.24 -7.72 -1.46
CA LEU A 281 12.27 -6.98 -2.24
C LEU A 281 12.21 -7.49 -3.68
N ARG A 282 11.05 -7.95 -4.11
CA ARG A 282 10.86 -8.59 -5.42
C ARG A 282 10.85 -7.58 -6.54
N THR A 283 11.45 -7.95 -7.67
CA THR A 283 11.16 -7.32 -8.94
C THR A 283 9.80 -7.79 -9.46
N PHE A 284 9.23 -7.07 -10.40
CA PHE A 284 7.96 -7.46 -11.02
C PHE A 284 8.07 -8.83 -11.71
N GLU A 285 9.17 -9.07 -12.41
CA GLU A 285 9.44 -10.34 -13.08
C GLU A 285 9.52 -11.49 -12.07
N SER A 286 10.35 -11.37 -11.02
CA SER A 286 10.46 -12.41 -10.00
C SER A 286 9.14 -12.64 -9.24
N TRP A 287 8.33 -11.59 -9.09
CA TRP A 287 6.98 -11.71 -8.53
C TRP A 287 6.03 -12.45 -9.47
N ALA A 288 6.07 -12.17 -10.79
CA ALA A 288 5.24 -12.84 -11.78
C ALA A 288 5.60 -14.34 -11.88
N ASP A 289 6.90 -14.67 -11.91
CA ASP A 289 7.41 -16.04 -11.95
C ASP A 289 7.08 -16.84 -10.69
N SER A 290 7.04 -16.19 -9.52
CA SER A 290 6.83 -16.88 -8.23
C SER A 290 5.43 -17.45 -8.02
N ALA A 291 4.45 -17.08 -8.85
CA ALA A 291 3.07 -17.53 -8.69
C ALA A 291 2.30 -17.47 -10.02
N PRO A 292 2.59 -18.38 -10.96
CA PRO A 292 1.88 -18.46 -12.24
C PRO A 292 0.38 -18.67 -12.06
N ASP A 293 -0.05 -19.30 -10.98
CA ASP A 293 -1.48 -19.52 -10.66
C ASP A 293 -2.26 -18.21 -10.49
N ARG A 294 -1.60 -17.10 -10.18
CA ARG A 294 -2.24 -15.78 -10.13
C ARG A 294 -2.85 -15.38 -11.48
N PHE A 295 -2.28 -15.87 -12.56
CA PHE A 295 -2.72 -15.61 -13.93
C PHE A 295 -3.53 -16.78 -14.52
N ALA A 296 -3.64 -17.91 -13.83
CA ALA A 296 -4.27 -19.12 -14.35
C ALA A 296 -5.73 -18.89 -14.81
N HIS A 297 -6.46 -17.99 -14.13
CA HIS A 297 -7.84 -17.64 -14.52
C HIS A 297 -7.93 -16.86 -15.84
N LEU A 298 -6.83 -16.25 -16.30
CA LEU A 298 -6.73 -15.53 -17.57
C LEU A 298 -6.31 -16.46 -18.71
N LEU A 299 -5.59 -17.54 -18.40
CA LEU A 299 -5.01 -18.46 -19.38
C LEU A 299 -5.98 -19.59 -19.81
N ARG A 300 -7.12 -19.71 -19.12
CA ARG A 300 -8.20 -20.69 -19.40
C ARG A 300 -9.17 -20.24 -20.49
#